data_8f104abacb800f80c0bc4bc051d86185
#
_entry.id   8f104abacb800f80c0bc4bc051d86185
#
_cell.length_a   1.000
_cell.length_b   1.000
_cell.length_c   1.000
_cell.angle_alpha   90.00
_cell.angle_beta   90.00
_cell.angle_gamma   90.00
#
_symmetry.space_group_name_H-M   'P 1'
#
loop_
_entity.id
_entity.type
_entity.pdbx_description
1 polymer ?
#
loop_
_entity_poly.entity_id
_entity_poly.type
_entity_poly.pdbx_seq_one_letter_code
_entity_poly.pdbx_strand_id
1 'polypeptide(L)'
;MTYLFLWLITIMTTEITQLVAQIKQATDYQTNKRILKEKIQTDLHVPYNNGLFKVTPELIAFLATWPADTVYLEDTYENPIELQRLEFLELCQQHYQQAMNAWHIQYDEIKRARKV
;
A
#
# COMPACT_ATOMS: atom_id res chain seq x y z
N MET A 1 45.30 18.10 28.71
CA MET A 1 44.16 17.38 29.24
C MET A 1 42.85 17.95 28.75
N THR A 2 42.69 19.28 28.70
CA THR A 2 41.43 19.92 28.24
C THR A 2 41.08 19.61 26.81
N TYR A 3 42.05 19.52 25.91
CA TYR A 3 41.84 19.22 24.49
C TYR A 3 41.38 17.80 24.25
N LEU A 4 41.84 16.84 25.04
CA LEU A 4 41.46 15.44 24.91
C LEU A 4 39.98 15.25 25.29
N PHE A 5 39.54 15.93 26.31
CA PHE A 5 38.16 15.89 26.79
C PHE A 5 37.20 16.50 25.75
N LEU A 6 37.57 17.65 25.16
CA LEU A 6 36.78 18.29 24.10
C LEU A 6 36.71 17.40 22.86
N TRP A 7 37.78 16.73 22.50
CA TRP A 7 37.83 15.81 21.37
C TRP A 7 36.89 14.62 21.58
N LEU A 8 36.89 14.01 22.79
CA LEU A 8 35.96 12.94 23.13
C LEU A 8 34.50 13.39 23.08
N ILE A 9 34.17 14.58 23.57
CA ILE A 9 32.81 15.12 23.49
C ILE A 9 32.37 15.30 22.03
N THR A 10 33.26 15.79 21.16
CA THR A 10 32.98 15.98 19.73
C THR A 10 32.69 14.63 19.06
N ILE A 11 33.48 13.59 19.35
CA ILE A 11 33.26 12.24 18.80
C ILE A 11 31.92 11.66 19.27
N MET A 12 31.58 11.78 20.54
CA MET A 12 30.33 11.28 21.09
C MET A 12 29.13 11.98 20.46
N THR A 13 29.21 13.32 20.28
CA THR A 13 28.16 14.10 19.63
C THR A 13 27.96 13.66 18.18
N THR A 14 29.04 13.40 17.43
CA THR A 14 28.98 12.93 16.05
C THR A 14 28.32 11.54 15.97
N GLU A 15 28.67 10.63 16.86
CA GLU A 15 28.07 9.29 16.90
C GLU A 15 26.57 9.34 17.22
N ILE A 16 26.16 10.17 18.16
CA ILE A 16 24.76 10.37 18.52
C ILE A 16 23.99 10.97 17.32
N THR A 17 24.56 11.95 16.64
CA THR A 17 23.96 12.57 15.45
C THR A 17 23.76 11.54 14.33
N GLN A 18 24.75 10.69 14.10
CA GLN A 18 24.63 9.61 13.10
C GLN A 18 23.56 8.60 13.48
N LEU A 19 23.49 8.21 14.75
CA LEU A 19 22.48 7.29 15.24
C LEU A 19 21.06 7.87 15.09
N VAL A 20 20.88 9.12 15.45
CA VAL A 20 19.58 9.81 15.27
C VAL A 20 19.18 9.88 13.82
N ALA A 21 20.13 10.17 12.91
CA ALA A 21 19.87 10.21 11.48
C ALA A 21 19.45 8.82 10.95
N GLN A 22 20.10 7.75 11.41
CA GLN A 22 19.76 6.38 11.03
C GLN A 22 18.37 5.98 11.52
N ILE A 23 18.03 6.34 12.77
CA ILE A 23 16.69 6.08 13.35
C ILE A 23 15.62 6.82 12.57
N LYS A 24 15.85 8.10 12.27
CA LYS A 24 14.92 8.91 11.49
C LYS A 24 14.69 8.32 10.10
N GLN A 25 15.76 7.93 9.41
CA GLN A 25 15.69 7.33 8.09
C GLN A 25 14.87 6.03 8.10
N ALA A 26 15.09 5.16 9.09
CA ALA A 26 14.32 3.93 9.25
C ALA A 26 12.85 4.21 9.56
N THR A 27 12.56 5.20 10.40
CA THR A 27 11.20 5.61 10.75
C THR A 27 10.48 6.19 9.54
N ASP A 28 11.14 7.06 8.78
CA ASP A 28 10.58 7.66 7.56
C ASP A 28 10.26 6.58 6.51
N TYR A 29 11.13 5.58 6.36
CA TYR A 29 10.89 4.45 5.46
C TYR A 29 9.63 3.68 5.87
N GLN A 30 9.48 3.31 7.14
CA GLN A 30 8.32 2.58 7.63
C GLN A 30 7.04 3.40 7.52
N THR A 31 7.10 4.68 7.81
CA THR A 31 5.97 5.60 7.70
C THR A 31 5.51 5.72 6.24
N ASN A 32 6.45 5.94 5.32
CA ASN A 32 6.14 6.06 3.89
C ASN A 32 5.59 4.76 3.32
N LYS A 33 6.13 3.64 3.75
CA LYS A 33 5.65 2.31 3.36
C LYS A 33 4.19 2.10 3.79
N ARG A 34 3.85 2.49 5.02
CA ARG A 34 2.50 2.39 5.56
C ARG A 34 1.52 3.31 4.83
N ILE A 35 1.91 4.57 4.61
CA ILE A 35 1.09 5.54 3.89
C ILE A 35 0.80 5.06 2.47
N LEU A 36 1.81 4.53 1.78
CA LEU A 36 1.65 3.98 0.45
C LEU A 36 0.66 2.80 0.45
N LYS A 37 0.79 1.89 1.40
CA LYS A 37 -0.12 0.74 1.52
C LYS A 37 -1.57 1.20 1.73
N GLU A 38 -1.78 2.18 2.60
CA GLU A 38 -3.12 2.74 2.86
C GLU A 38 -3.71 3.37 1.60
N LYS A 39 -2.91 4.11 0.84
CA LYS A 39 -3.33 4.70 -0.43
C LYS A 39 -3.74 3.63 -1.43
N ILE A 40 -2.95 2.58 -1.58
CA ILE A 40 -3.27 1.47 -2.50
C ILE A 40 -4.55 0.75 -2.05
N GLN A 41 -4.74 0.52 -0.76
CA GLN A 41 -5.97 -0.09 -0.25
C GLN A 41 -7.21 0.76 -0.57
N THR A 42 -7.08 2.08 -0.53
CA THR A 42 -8.15 2.99 -0.94
C THR A 42 -8.41 2.93 -2.45
N ASP A 43 -7.34 2.89 -3.24
CA ASP A 43 -7.44 2.81 -4.70
C ASP A 43 -8.06 1.49 -5.19
N LEU A 44 -8.10 0.45 -4.35
CA LEU A 44 -8.71 -0.83 -4.68
C LEU A 44 -10.24 -0.83 -4.61
N HIS A 45 -10.85 0.31 -4.32
CA HIS A 45 -12.32 0.43 -4.33
C HIS A 45 -12.82 0.79 -5.72
N VAL A 46 -13.83 0.06 -6.19
CA VAL A 46 -14.39 0.21 -7.54
C VAL A 46 -15.89 0.43 -7.43
N PRO A 47 -16.45 1.50 -8.04
CA PRO A 47 -17.88 1.65 -8.14
C PRO A 47 -18.44 0.77 -9.25
N TYR A 48 -19.59 0.14 -9.00
CA TYR A 48 -20.30 -0.66 -9.99
C TYR A 48 -21.78 -0.72 -9.62
N ASN A 49 -22.64 -0.42 -10.58
CA ASN A 49 -24.10 -0.49 -10.46
C ASN A 49 -24.65 0.14 -9.17
N ASN A 50 -24.18 1.35 -8.86
CA ASN A 50 -24.54 2.13 -7.66
C ASN A 50 -24.02 1.54 -6.34
N GLY A 51 -23.14 0.56 -6.40
CA GLY A 51 -22.43 0.01 -5.24
C GLY A 51 -20.96 0.36 -5.27
N LEU A 52 -20.28 0.19 -4.15
CA LEU A 52 -18.85 0.36 -4.03
C LEU A 52 -18.24 -0.95 -3.50
N PHE A 53 -17.28 -1.50 -4.23
CA PHE A 53 -16.67 -2.78 -3.90
C PHE A 53 -15.18 -2.63 -3.69
N LYS A 54 -14.65 -3.31 -2.67
CA LYS A 54 -13.21 -3.44 -2.50
C LYS A 54 -12.74 -4.65 -3.28
N VAL A 55 -11.83 -4.43 -4.22
CA VAL A 55 -11.26 -5.51 -5.05
C VAL A 55 -10.19 -6.26 -4.25
N THR A 56 -10.40 -7.57 -4.11
CA THR A 56 -9.46 -8.47 -3.44
C THR A 56 -9.22 -9.69 -4.31
N PRO A 57 -8.10 -10.42 -4.12
CA PRO A 57 -7.90 -11.68 -4.82
C PRO A 57 -9.02 -12.70 -4.57
N GLU A 58 -9.60 -12.71 -3.38
CA GLU A 58 -10.72 -13.59 -3.02
C GLU A 58 -11.97 -13.26 -3.82
N LEU A 59 -12.27 -11.97 -3.99
CA LEU A 59 -13.40 -11.54 -4.82
C LEU A 59 -13.20 -11.95 -6.27
N ILE A 60 -12.01 -11.75 -6.81
CA ILE A 60 -11.68 -12.14 -8.19
C ILE A 60 -11.82 -13.66 -8.37
N ALA A 61 -11.32 -14.45 -7.43
CA ALA A 61 -11.42 -15.91 -7.47
C ALA A 61 -12.89 -16.36 -7.40
N PHE A 62 -13.69 -15.74 -6.56
CA PHE A 62 -15.12 -16.02 -6.45
C PHE A 62 -15.84 -15.74 -7.79
N LEU A 63 -15.59 -14.58 -8.37
CA LEU A 63 -16.20 -14.20 -9.64
C LEU A 63 -15.77 -15.12 -10.79
N ALA A 64 -14.52 -15.56 -10.79
CA ALA A 64 -13.99 -16.45 -11.82
C ALA A 64 -14.62 -17.84 -11.77
N THR A 65 -15.00 -18.32 -10.58
CA THR A 65 -15.51 -19.69 -10.37
C THR A 65 -17.02 -19.80 -10.25
N TRP A 66 -17.73 -18.65 -10.10
CA TRP A 66 -19.19 -18.67 -10.00
C TRP A 66 -19.81 -19.12 -11.31
N PRO A 67 -20.78 -20.08 -11.29
CA PRO A 67 -21.28 -20.68 -12.53
C PRO A 67 -22.33 -19.86 -13.28
N ALA A 68 -22.99 -18.89 -12.63
CA ALA A 68 -24.05 -18.11 -13.24
C ALA A 68 -23.52 -16.79 -13.80
N ASP A 69 -24.20 -16.23 -14.80
CA ASP A 69 -23.82 -14.97 -15.41
C ASP A 69 -24.16 -13.76 -14.52
N THR A 70 -25.20 -13.90 -13.70
CA THR A 70 -25.62 -12.87 -12.73
C THR A 70 -25.33 -13.35 -11.34
N VAL A 71 -24.80 -12.44 -10.50
CA VAL A 71 -24.53 -12.72 -9.11
C VAL A 71 -24.91 -11.50 -8.25
N TYR A 72 -25.37 -11.75 -7.04
CA TYR A 72 -25.69 -10.71 -6.06
C TYR A 72 -24.62 -10.73 -4.98
N LEU A 73 -23.97 -9.58 -4.76
CA LEU A 73 -22.95 -9.43 -3.72
C LEU A 73 -23.24 -8.20 -2.88
N GLU A 74 -22.89 -8.30 -1.61
CA GLU A 74 -22.94 -7.17 -0.70
C GLU A 74 -21.78 -6.22 -0.98
N ASP A 75 -22.09 -4.93 -1.15
CA ASP A 75 -21.07 -3.91 -1.34
C ASP A 75 -20.50 -3.39 -0.02
N THR A 76 -19.61 -2.40 -0.07
CA THR A 76 -19.00 -1.80 1.13
C THR A 76 -20.04 -1.14 2.04
N TYR A 77 -21.17 -0.70 1.49
CA TYR A 77 -22.26 -0.05 2.25
C TYR A 77 -23.33 -1.04 2.70
N GLU A 78 -23.05 -2.34 2.63
CA GLU A 78 -23.95 -3.41 3.07
C GLU A 78 -25.26 -3.50 2.26
N ASN A 79 -25.20 -3.14 0.98
CA ASN A 79 -26.32 -3.29 0.06
C ASN A 79 -26.11 -4.47 -0.87
N PRO A 80 -27.17 -5.28 -1.14
CA PRO A 80 -27.06 -6.35 -2.14
C PRO A 80 -27.15 -5.74 -3.54
N ILE A 81 -26.11 -5.95 -4.34
CA ILE A 81 -25.97 -5.38 -5.67
C ILE A 81 -25.96 -6.49 -6.70
N GLU A 82 -26.75 -6.30 -7.77
CA GLU A 82 -26.74 -7.20 -8.91
C GLU A 82 -25.52 -6.92 -9.78
N LEU A 83 -24.77 -7.98 -10.11
CA LEU A 83 -23.54 -7.87 -10.88
C LEU A 83 -23.62 -8.77 -12.11
N GLN A 84 -23.16 -8.25 -13.24
CA GLN A 84 -22.87 -9.05 -14.42
C GLN A 84 -21.46 -9.64 -14.21
N ARG A 85 -21.41 -10.92 -13.95
CA ARG A 85 -20.21 -11.59 -13.44
C ARG A 85 -18.97 -11.36 -14.29
N LEU A 86 -19.06 -11.61 -15.60
CA LEU A 86 -17.88 -11.50 -16.49
C LEU A 86 -17.43 -10.04 -16.65
N GLU A 87 -18.37 -9.11 -16.79
CA GLU A 87 -18.05 -7.70 -16.92
C GLU A 87 -17.37 -7.17 -15.65
N PHE A 88 -17.93 -7.51 -14.49
CA PHE A 88 -17.36 -7.10 -13.21
C PHE A 88 -16.03 -7.78 -12.92
N LEU A 89 -15.89 -9.06 -13.28
CA LEU A 89 -14.63 -9.79 -13.15
C LEU A 89 -13.51 -9.11 -13.94
N GLU A 90 -13.77 -8.74 -15.18
CA GLU A 90 -12.78 -8.04 -16.01
C GLU A 90 -12.38 -6.70 -15.38
N LEU A 91 -13.37 -5.93 -14.94
CA LEU A 91 -13.13 -4.66 -14.26
C LEU A 91 -12.26 -4.83 -13.01
N CYS A 92 -12.56 -5.81 -12.17
CA CYS A 92 -11.80 -6.12 -10.98
C CYS A 92 -10.36 -6.55 -11.29
N GLN A 93 -10.17 -7.40 -12.27
CA GLN A 93 -8.85 -7.86 -12.68
C GLN A 93 -7.97 -6.71 -13.16
N GLN A 94 -8.50 -5.86 -14.04
CA GLN A 94 -7.78 -4.71 -14.55
C GLN A 94 -7.45 -3.72 -13.44
N HIS A 95 -8.41 -3.41 -12.60
CA HIS A 95 -8.23 -2.45 -11.52
C HIS A 95 -7.21 -2.94 -10.48
N TYR A 96 -7.30 -4.21 -10.11
CA TYR A 96 -6.33 -4.82 -9.19
C TYR A 96 -4.92 -4.78 -9.75
N GLN A 97 -4.75 -5.13 -11.01
CA GLN A 97 -3.43 -5.15 -11.64
C GLN A 97 -2.85 -3.74 -11.76
N GLN A 98 -3.66 -2.74 -12.10
CA GLN A 98 -3.23 -1.35 -12.14
C GLN A 98 -2.77 -0.87 -10.76
N ALA A 99 -3.52 -1.19 -9.72
CA ALA A 99 -3.17 -0.83 -8.35
C ALA A 99 -1.86 -1.50 -7.90
N MET A 100 -1.67 -2.77 -8.21
CA MET A 100 -0.45 -3.51 -7.86
C MET A 100 0.77 -2.96 -8.62
N ASN A 101 0.61 -2.62 -9.90
CA ASN A 101 1.69 -2.00 -10.69
C ASN A 101 2.09 -0.65 -10.11
N ALA A 102 1.13 0.19 -9.76
CA ALA A 102 1.38 1.48 -9.14
C ALA A 102 2.08 1.32 -7.77
N TRP A 103 1.64 0.34 -6.99
CA TRP A 103 2.26 0.02 -5.70
C TRP A 103 3.71 -0.41 -5.87
N HIS A 104 3.97 -1.29 -6.81
CA HIS A 104 5.34 -1.77 -7.08
C HIS A 104 6.29 -0.63 -7.44
N ILE A 105 5.86 0.25 -8.35
CA ILE A 105 6.67 1.39 -8.78
C ILE A 105 6.99 2.33 -7.61
N GLN A 106 5.98 2.69 -6.83
CA GLN A 106 6.14 3.62 -5.71
C GLN A 106 6.92 2.99 -4.54
N TYR A 107 6.71 1.70 -4.30
CA TYR A 107 7.49 0.95 -3.32
C TYR A 107 8.98 0.94 -3.69
N ASP A 108 9.28 0.73 -4.96
CA ASP A 108 10.65 0.74 -5.47
C ASP A 108 11.33 2.09 -5.26
N GLU A 109 10.60 3.19 -5.45
CA GLU A 109 11.09 4.56 -5.19
C GLU A 109 11.42 4.75 -3.69
N ILE A 110 10.53 4.32 -2.80
CA ILE A 110 10.74 4.39 -1.35
C ILE A 110 11.96 3.57 -0.94
N LYS A 111 12.11 2.38 -1.51
CA LYS A 111 13.22 1.47 -1.25
C LYS A 111 14.56 2.06 -1.71
N ARG A 112 14.58 2.73 -2.86
CA ARG A 112 15.78 3.42 -3.37
C ARG A 112 16.16 4.61 -2.49
N ALA A 113 15.19 5.40 -2.05
CA ALA A 113 15.43 6.52 -1.16
C ALA A 113 16.04 6.11 0.16
N ARG A 114 15.71 4.90 0.66
CA ARG A 114 16.27 4.35 1.89
C ARG A 114 17.78 4.10 1.79
N LYS A 115 18.28 3.76 0.61
CA LYS A 115 19.69 3.38 0.39
C LYS A 115 20.63 4.57 0.24
N VAL A 116 20.12 5.77 0.21
CA VAL A 116 20.92 7.00 0.17
C VAL A 116 21.22 7.52 1.59
#